data_a555339c48b75d9489925bc1adededbc
#
_entry.id   a555339c48b75d9489925bc1adededbc
#
_cell.length_a   1.000
_cell.length_b   1.000
_cell.length_c   1.000
_cell.angle_alpha   90.00
_cell.angle_beta   90.00
_cell.angle_gamma   90.00
#
_symmetry.space_group_name_H-M   'P 1'
#
loop_
_entity.id
_entity.type
_entity.pdbx_description
1 polymer ?
#
loop_
_entity_poly.entity_id
_entity_poly.type
_entity_poly.pdbx_seq_one_letter_code
_entity_poly.pdbx_strand_id
1 'polypeptide(L)'
;AGLFDLIETVAPYVAALKTHVDLVDDWSPEAWGRFCKAANEADLLIFEDRKFADIGKISRAQMSGIYDVRSWSDLVTAHLISGPDVVDGLQAGWKDANREGGVLLLAQMSSRGNLLNPDYTREVVRTGCAHDGVVGFIGNGSRPEEVSALRDAVGEEKMIWTPGVNLAVGDGEMGQRY
;
A
#
# COMPACT_ATOMS: atom_id res chain seq x y z
N ALA A 1 11.40 21.76 3.70
CA ALA A 1 10.04 21.43 4.09
C ALA A 1 10.09 20.08 4.78
N GLY A 2 9.54 19.97 5.98
CA GLY A 2 9.47 18.73 6.74
C GLY A 2 8.18 17.96 6.42
N LEU A 3 8.04 16.75 6.98
CA LEU A 3 6.83 15.94 6.83
C LEU A 3 5.57 16.66 7.33
N PHE A 4 5.69 17.51 8.36
CA PHE A 4 4.57 18.30 8.89
C PHE A 4 4.09 19.37 7.92
N ASP A 5 5.02 20.10 7.28
CA ASP A 5 4.68 21.11 6.26
C ASP A 5 3.96 20.45 5.07
N LEU A 6 4.34 19.19 4.75
CA LEU A 6 3.69 18.41 3.73
C LEU A 6 2.23 18.11 4.09
N ILE A 7 1.95 17.64 5.32
CA ILE A 7 0.58 17.36 5.77
C ILE A 7 -0.31 18.58 5.61
N GLU A 8 0.12 19.75 6.13
CA GLU A 8 -0.64 20.99 6.05
C GLU A 8 -0.95 21.39 4.60
N THR A 9 0.02 21.15 3.70
CA THR A 9 -0.11 21.53 2.29
C THR A 9 -1.05 20.58 1.53
N VAL A 10 -0.99 19.27 1.78
CA VAL A 10 -1.68 18.27 0.95
C VAL A 10 -3.03 17.81 1.50
N ALA A 11 -3.28 17.97 2.80
CA ALA A 11 -4.48 17.46 3.46
C ALA A 11 -5.80 17.85 2.76
N PRO A 12 -5.97 19.07 2.20
CA PRO A 12 -7.21 19.40 1.49
C PRO A 12 -7.43 18.65 0.17
N TYR A 13 -6.41 17.94 -0.34
CA TYR A 13 -6.41 17.39 -1.70
C TYR A 13 -6.23 15.87 -1.74
N VAL A 14 -5.90 15.22 -0.63
CA VAL A 14 -5.59 13.78 -0.60
C VAL A 14 -6.34 13.09 0.55
N ALA A 15 -6.63 11.81 0.39
CA ALA A 15 -7.27 10.99 1.41
C ALA A 15 -6.27 10.13 2.21
N ALA A 16 -5.05 9.95 1.68
CA ALA A 16 -4.03 9.12 2.32
C ALA A 16 -2.63 9.62 2.02
N LEU A 17 -1.71 9.37 2.96
CA LEU A 17 -0.27 9.59 2.82
C LEU A 17 0.44 8.26 2.66
N LYS A 18 1.13 8.09 1.53
CA LYS A 18 1.99 6.92 1.32
C LYS A 18 3.35 7.14 1.98
N THR A 19 3.78 6.16 2.75
CA THR A 19 5.06 6.17 3.45
C THR A 19 5.92 4.97 3.07
N HIS A 20 7.22 5.14 3.25
CA HIS A 20 8.26 4.12 3.31
C HIS A 20 9.07 4.43 4.56
N VAL A 21 8.61 3.95 5.70
CA VAL A 21 9.19 4.30 7.01
C VAL A 21 10.68 3.94 7.11
N ASP A 22 11.09 2.90 6.41
CA ASP A 22 12.48 2.43 6.34
C ASP A 22 13.41 3.31 5.47
N LEU A 23 12.87 4.34 4.81
CA LEU A 23 13.64 5.36 4.08
C LEU A 23 13.74 6.70 4.82
N VAL A 24 13.30 6.75 6.08
CA VAL A 24 13.38 7.96 6.91
C VAL A 24 14.68 7.94 7.70
N ASP A 25 15.64 8.79 7.32
CA ASP A 25 17.02 8.80 7.87
C ASP A 25 17.07 9.14 9.37
N ASP A 26 16.20 10.03 9.83
CA ASP A 26 16.15 10.54 11.21
C ASP A 26 14.93 9.98 11.96
N TRP A 27 14.50 8.76 11.62
CA TRP A 27 13.36 8.13 12.26
C TRP A 27 13.57 7.92 13.77
N SER A 28 12.55 8.29 14.53
CA SER A 28 12.42 7.88 15.94
C SER A 28 10.97 7.61 16.28
N PRO A 29 10.68 6.74 17.26
CA PRO A 29 9.29 6.46 17.67
C PRO A 29 8.51 7.73 18.03
N GLU A 30 9.15 8.68 18.70
CA GLU A 30 8.54 9.94 19.15
C GLU A 30 8.23 10.87 17.97
N ALA A 31 9.17 11.02 17.04
CA ALA A 31 8.96 11.85 15.85
C ALA A 31 7.89 11.25 14.94
N TRP A 32 7.93 9.93 14.75
CA TRP A 32 6.94 9.22 13.96
C TRP A 32 5.54 9.27 14.59
N GLY A 33 5.44 9.09 15.91
CA GLY A 33 4.17 9.23 16.63
C GLY A 33 3.53 10.62 16.49
N ARG A 34 4.35 11.69 16.47
CA ARG A 34 3.84 13.05 16.18
C ARG A 34 3.35 13.19 14.73
N PHE A 35 4.07 12.61 13.77
CA PHE A 35 3.65 12.59 12.36
C PHE A 35 2.30 11.87 12.20
N CYS A 36 2.17 10.67 12.75
CA CYS A 36 0.93 9.90 12.68
C CYS A 36 -0.24 10.65 13.33
N LYS A 37 0.00 11.29 14.48
CA LYS A 37 -1.01 12.12 15.14
C LYS A 37 -1.46 13.29 14.25
N ALA A 38 -0.52 14.01 13.63
CA ALA A 38 -0.84 15.13 12.73
C ALA A 38 -1.63 14.67 11.50
N ALA A 39 -1.28 13.51 10.91
CA ALA A 39 -2.03 12.92 9.80
C ALA A 39 -3.46 12.57 10.22
N ASN A 40 -3.64 11.92 11.36
CA ASN A 40 -4.97 11.57 11.90
C ASN A 40 -5.82 12.82 12.22
N GLU A 41 -5.22 13.88 12.80
CA GLU A 41 -5.91 15.16 13.06
C GLU A 41 -6.33 15.86 11.77
N ALA A 42 -5.66 15.59 10.66
CA ALA A 42 -6.01 16.06 9.32
C ALA A 42 -6.95 15.12 8.55
N ASP A 43 -7.47 14.07 9.19
CA ASP A 43 -8.36 13.05 8.61
C ASP A 43 -7.73 12.29 7.42
N LEU A 44 -6.41 12.03 7.51
CA LEU A 44 -5.64 11.32 6.49
C LEU A 44 -5.33 9.89 6.93
N LEU A 45 -5.56 8.93 6.05
CA LEU A 45 -5.07 7.56 6.22
C LEU A 45 -3.55 7.50 6.02
N ILE A 46 -2.88 6.63 6.77
CA ILE A 46 -1.46 6.35 6.58
C ILE A 46 -1.30 5.00 5.89
N PHE A 47 -0.69 5.05 4.71
CA PHE A 47 -0.47 3.93 3.83
C PHE A 47 1.01 3.56 3.77
N GLU A 48 1.43 2.49 4.45
CA GLU A 48 2.81 2.00 4.39
C GLU A 48 3.02 1.06 3.20
N ASP A 49 3.78 1.50 2.22
CA ASP A 49 4.06 0.73 0.99
C ASP A 49 5.21 -0.25 1.19
N ARG A 50 5.03 -1.21 2.11
CA ARG A 50 6.05 -2.16 2.57
C ARG A 50 6.24 -3.34 1.62
N LYS A 51 5.22 -3.71 0.86
CA LYS A 51 5.20 -4.88 -0.04
C LYS A 51 5.57 -6.18 0.67
N PHE A 52 4.84 -6.52 1.74
CA PHE A 52 5.01 -7.79 2.44
C PHE A 52 4.88 -8.97 1.46
N ALA A 53 5.81 -9.93 1.55
CA ALA A 53 5.89 -11.03 0.60
C ALA A 53 6.22 -12.38 1.26
N ASP A 54 6.30 -12.43 2.58
CA ASP A 54 6.60 -13.63 3.34
C ASP A 54 5.32 -14.37 3.75
N ILE A 55 5.45 -15.58 4.29
CA ILE A 55 4.33 -16.34 4.85
C ILE A 55 3.65 -15.57 5.99
N GLY A 56 2.37 -15.84 6.25
CA GLY A 56 1.55 -15.07 7.17
C GLY A 56 2.16 -14.88 8.56
N LYS A 57 2.76 -15.94 9.14
CA LYS A 57 3.45 -15.87 10.45
C LYS A 57 4.59 -14.84 10.46
N ILE A 58 5.40 -14.79 9.41
CA ILE A 58 6.55 -13.89 9.31
C ILE A 58 6.05 -12.47 9.01
N SER A 59 5.10 -12.30 8.10
CA SER A 59 4.49 -11.01 7.79
C SER A 59 3.85 -10.37 9.04
N ARG A 60 3.15 -11.16 9.88
CA ARG A 60 2.66 -10.71 11.20
C ARG A 60 3.79 -10.23 12.11
N ALA A 61 4.90 -10.98 12.19
CA ALA A 61 6.06 -10.58 12.99
C ALA A 61 6.73 -9.31 12.45
N GLN A 62 6.81 -9.14 11.13
CA GLN A 62 7.34 -7.93 10.48
C GLN A 62 6.49 -6.70 10.81
N MET A 63 5.17 -6.83 10.97
CA MET A 63 4.29 -5.74 11.41
C MET A 63 4.66 -5.20 12.79
N SER A 64 5.19 -6.05 13.68
CA SER A 64 5.61 -5.69 15.05
C SER A 64 7.12 -5.45 15.19
N GLY A 65 7.84 -5.32 14.07
CA GLY A 65 9.29 -5.04 14.08
C GLY A 65 9.63 -3.65 14.62
N ILE A 66 10.87 -3.19 14.35
CA ILE A 66 11.41 -1.93 14.87
C ILE A 66 10.51 -0.71 14.61
N TYR A 67 9.80 -0.69 13.50
CA TYR A 67 8.89 0.41 13.12
C TYR A 67 7.47 0.24 13.66
N ASP A 68 7.14 -0.89 14.26
CA ASP A 68 5.81 -1.27 14.78
C ASP A 68 4.65 -0.81 13.88
N VAL A 69 4.73 -1.17 12.60
CA VAL A 69 3.83 -0.72 11.51
C VAL A 69 2.36 -0.90 11.86
N ARG A 70 2.02 -1.99 12.58
CA ARG A 70 0.66 -2.30 13.04
C ARG A 70 0.07 -1.24 13.98
N SER A 71 0.91 -0.47 14.68
CA SER A 71 0.45 0.50 15.67
C SER A 71 -0.03 1.82 15.05
N TRP A 72 0.33 2.09 13.80
CA TRP A 72 0.07 3.39 13.16
C TRP A 72 -0.43 3.32 11.72
N SER A 73 -0.12 2.27 10.94
CA SER A 73 -0.60 2.19 9.55
C SER A 73 -2.09 1.81 9.48
N ASP A 74 -2.82 2.41 8.56
CA ASP A 74 -4.19 2.05 8.23
C ASP A 74 -4.24 1.11 7.03
N LEU A 75 -3.27 1.25 6.12
CA LEU A 75 -3.13 0.42 4.93
C LEU A 75 -1.70 -0.06 4.78
N VAL A 76 -1.53 -1.29 4.28
CA VAL A 76 -0.24 -1.82 3.83
C VAL A 76 -0.35 -2.51 2.49
N THR A 77 0.77 -2.60 1.76
CA THR A 77 0.85 -3.41 0.55
C THR A 77 1.40 -4.81 0.83
N ALA A 78 0.93 -5.79 0.04
CA ALA A 78 1.46 -7.14 0.07
C ALA A 78 1.43 -7.80 -1.31
N HIS A 79 2.37 -8.70 -1.55
CA HIS A 79 2.33 -9.67 -2.63
C HIS A 79 1.57 -10.93 -2.22
N LEU A 80 0.87 -11.57 -3.16
CA LEU A 80 0.22 -12.86 -2.94
C LEU A 80 1.15 -14.06 -3.21
N ILE A 81 2.42 -13.81 -3.53
CA ILE A 81 3.38 -14.86 -3.96
C ILE A 81 3.57 -15.96 -2.91
N SER A 82 3.42 -15.64 -1.63
CA SER A 82 3.52 -16.58 -0.51
C SER A 82 2.19 -17.25 -0.15
N GLY A 83 1.12 -16.99 -0.92
CA GLY A 83 -0.23 -17.50 -0.65
C GLY A 83 -1.10 -16.54 0.17
N PRO A 84 -2.40 -16.86 0.33
CA PRO A 84 -3.39 -15.97 0.98
C PRO A 84 -3.13 -15.72 2.48
N ASP A 85 -2.45 -16.63 3.16
CA ASP A 85 -2.13 -16.51 4.60
C ASP A 85 -1.37 -15.21 4.94
N VAL A 86 -0.72 -14.57 3.95
CA VAL A 86 -0.08 -13.27 4.16
C VAL A 86 -1.10 -12.22 4.62
N VAL A 87 -2.31 -12.23 4.06
CA VAL A 87 -3.38 -11.28 4.44
C VAL A 87 -3.85 -11.57 5.87
N ASP A 88 -4.10 -12.84 6.20
CA ASP A 88 -4.48 -13.25 7.55
C ASP A 88 -3.42 -12.86 8.59
N GLY A 89 -2.14 -13.03 8.25
CA GLY A 89 -1.02 -12.65 9.10
C GLY A 89 -0.99 -11.14 9.37
N LEU A 90 -1.19 -10.32 8.35
CA LEU A 90 -1.24 -8.86 8.48
C LEU A 90 -2.46 -8.41 9.29
N GLN A 91 -3.64 -8.98 9.04
CA GLN A 91 -4.84 -8.72 9.84
C GLN A 91 -4.65 -9.10 11.32
N ALA A 92 -4.01 -10.23 11.59
CA ALA A 92 -3.66 -10.62 12.95
C ALA A 92 -2.65 -9.64 13.60
N GLY A 93 -1.75 -9.07 12.81
CA GLY A 93 -0.83 -8.02 13.27
C GLY A 93 -1.56 -6.78 13.81
N TRP A 94 -2.55 -6.26 13.10
CA TRP A 94 -3.37 -5.13 13.59
C TRP A 94 -4.20 -5.51 14.81
N LYS A 95 -4.79 -6.71 14.83
CA LYS A 95 -5.54 -7.19 16.00
C LYS A 95 -4.69 -7.25 17.27
N ASP A 96 -3.41 -7.63 17.16
CA ASP A 96 -2.47 -7.62 18.29
C ASP A 96 -2.25 -6.20 18.87
N ALA A 97 -2.44 -5.17 18.06
CA ALA A 97 -2.35 -3.76 18.44
C ALA A 97 -3.73 -3.13 18.78
N ASN A 98 -4.79 -3.94 18.87
CA ASN A 98 -6.17 -3.49 19.02
C ASN A 98 -6.58 -2.47 17.93
N ARG A 99 -6.16 -2.69 16.70
CA ARG A 99 -6.47 -1.87 15.53
C ARG A 99 -7.05 -2.72 14.40
N GLU A 100 -7.63 -2.02 13.46
CA GLU A 100 -8.04 -2.54 12.17
C GLU A 100 -7.21 -1.88 11.07
N GLY A 101 -7.04 -2.55 9.95
CA GLY A 101 -6.36 -2.03 8.78
C GLY A 101 -6.67 -2.83 7.53
N GLY A 102 -6.31 -2.28 6.37
CA GLY A 102 -6.59 -2.87 5.07
C GLY A 102 -5.34 -3.27 4.30
N VAL A 103 -5.41 -4.37 3.59
CA VAL A 103 -4.34 -4.82 2.70
C VAL A 103 -4.65 -4.42 1.26
N LEU A 104 -3.67 -3.80 0.60
CA LEU A 104 -3.65 -3.57 -0.84
C LEU A 104 -2.75 -4.64 -1.49
N LEU A 105 -3.35 -5.53 -2.28
CA LEU A 105 -2.58 -6.57 -2.98
C LEU A 105 -1.97 -6.04 -4.29
N LEU A 106 -0.71 -6.36 -4.53
CA LEU A 106 -0.04 -6.02 -5.79
C LEU A 106 -0.54 -6.93 -6.91
N ALA A 107 -1.49 -6.42 -7.71
CA ALA A 107 -1.99 -7.11 -8.90
C ALA A 107 -1.09 -6.87 -10.12
N GLN A 108 -0.49 -5.68 -10.20
CA GLN A 108 0.40 -5.26 -11.29
C GLN A 108 1.59 -4.46 -10.72
N MET A 109 2.66 -4.33 -11.50
CA MET A 109 3.84 -3.52 -11.16
C MET A 109 4.34 -2.75 -12.38
N SER A 110 4.87 -1.53 -12.14
CA SER A 110 5.43 -0.67 -13.18
C SER A 110 6.90 -0.97 -13.50
N SER A 111 7.61 -1.74 -12.67
CA SER A 111 9.03 -2.07 -12.88
C SER A 111 9.23 -2.94 -14.12
N ARG A 112 10.26 -2.62 -14.92
CA ARG A 112 10.60 -3.42 -16.10
C ARG A 112 11.11 -4.80 -15.68
N GLY A 113 10.67 -5.84 -16.44
CA GLY A 113 11.11 -7.20 -16.21
C GLY A 113 10.57 -7.85 -14.93
N ASN A 114 9.56 -7.26 -14.29
CA ASN A 114 8.88 -7.94 -13.19
C ASN A 114 8.22 -9.23 -13.67
N LEU A 115 8.02 -10.16 -12.77
CA LEU A 115 7.52 -11.51 -13.06
C LEU A 115 6.00 -11.63 -12.91
N LEU A 116 5.30 -10.55 -12.59
CA LEU A 116 3.85 -10.57 -12.53
C LEU A 116 3.28 -10.72 -13.94
N ASN A 117 2.51 -11.76 -14.14
CA ASN A 117 1.89 -12.10 -15.42
C ASN A 117 0.35 -12.12 -15.27
N PRO A 118 -0.41 -12.21 -16.38
CA PRO A 118 -1.87 -12.19 -16.31
C PRO A 118 -2.48 -13.29 -15.43
N ASP A 119 -1.84 -14.47 -15.33
CA ASP A 119 -2.34 -15.56 -14.50
C ASP A 119 -2.21 -15.21 -13.01
N TYR A 120 -1.07 -14.65 -12.62
CA TYR A 120 -0.86 -14.14 -11.29
C TYR A 120 -1.85 -13.01 -10.95
N THR A 121 -2.05 -12.05 -11.85
CA THR A 121 -3.02 -10.96 -11.66
C THR A 121 -4.44 -11.50 -11.42
N ARG A 122 -4.88 -12.49 -12.23
CA ARG A 122 -6.20 -13.13 -12.04
C ARG A 122 -6.33 -13.79 -10.67
N GLU A 123 -5.30 -14.49 -10.21
CA GLU A 123 -5.31 -15.16 -8.91
C GLU A 123 -5.33 -14.14 -7.77
N VAL A 124 -4.58 -13.04 -7.88
CA VAL A 124 -4.59 -11.92 -6.92
C VAL A 124 -6.00 -11.31 -6.82
N VAL A 125 -6.64 -11.04 -7.96
CA VAL A 125 -7.99 -10.48 -7.99
C VAL A 125 -9.00 -11.46 -7.38
N ARG A 126 -8.98 -12.73 -7.81
CA ARG A 126 -9.87 -13.78 -7.29
C ARG A 126 -9.78 -13.90 -5.75
N THR A 127 -8.55 -13.98 -5.24
CA THR A 127 -8.30 -14.11 -3.80
C THR A 127 -8.66 -12.85 -3.06
N GLY A 128 -8.24 -11.68 -3.57
CA GLY A 128 -8.48 -10.41 -2.91
C GLY A 128 -9.95 -10.00 -2.87
N CYS A 129 -10.73 -10.29 -3.92
CA CYS A 129 -12.18 -10.03 -3.89
C CYS A 129 -12.92 -10.93 -2.90
N ALA A 130 -12.43 -12.14 -2.66
CA ALA A 130 -13.02 -13.08 -1.71
C ALA A 130 -12.60 -12.85 -0.24
N HIS A 131 -11.62 -11.96 0.02
CA HIS A 131 -11.04 -11.78 1.35
C HIS A 131 -11.39 -10.40 1.93
N ASP A 132 -12.07 -10.37 3.09
CA ASP A 132 -12.53 -9.13 3.74
C ASP A 132 -11.37 -8.20 4.15
N GLY A 133 -10.22 -8.76 4.51
CA GLY A 133 -9.02 -7.99 4.87
C GLY A 133 -8.35 -7.27 3.69
N VAL A 134 -8.72 -7.60 2.45
CA VAL A 134 -8.23 -6.91 1.26
C VAL A 134 -9.18 -5.79 0.90
N VAL A 135 -8.72 -4.54 0.94
CA VAL A 135 -9.53 -3.36 0.62
C VAL A 135 -9.31 -2.85 -0.79
N GLY A 136 -8.29 -3.34 -1.48
CA GLY A 136 -8.01 -2.93 -2.85
C GLY A 136 -6.76 -3.56 -3.44
N PHE A 137 -6.37 -3.04 -4.59
CA PHE A 137 -5.28 -3.56 -5.40
C PHE A 137 -4.34 -2.44 -5.87
N ILE A 138 -3.08 -2.80 -6.08
CA ILE A 138 -2.12 -1.94 -6.76
C ILE A 138 -2.11 -2.30 -8.25
N GLY A 139 -2.43 -1.32 -9.09
CA GLY A 139 -2.37 -1.41 -10.55
C GLY A 139 -1.12 -0.72 -11.11
N ASN A 140 -0.92 -0.83 -12.43
CA ASN A 140 0.20 -0.22 -13.15
C ASN A 140 -0.23 1.09 -13.81
N GLY A 141 -0.09 2.22 -13.12
CA GLY A 141 -0.52 3.54 -13.61
C GLY A 141 0.20 4.02 -14.89
N SER A 142 1.34 3.42 -15.23
CA SER A 142 2.04 3.72 -16.50
C SER A 142 1.42 3.01 -17.72
N ARG A 143 0.43 2.13 -17.52
CA ARG A 143 -0.26 1.37 -18.59
C ARG A 143 -1.77 1.42 -18.37
N PRO A 144 -2.45 2.44 -18.88
CA PRO A 144 -3.89 2.63 -18.67
C PRO A 144 -4.75 1.44 -19.11
N GLU A 145 -4.36 0.73 -20.14
CA GLU A 145 -5.05 -0.48 -20.64
C GLU A 145 -5.01 -1.63 -19.64
N GLU A 146 -3.87 -1.82 -18.92
CA GLU A 146 -3.76 -2.83 -17.88
C GLU A 146 -4.62 -2.46 -16.65
N VAL A 147 -4.69 -1.16 -16.32
CA VAL A 147 -5.55 -0.65 -15.23
C VAL A 147 -7.02 -0.82 -15.57
N SER A 148 -7.42 -0.53 -16.83
CA SER A 148 -8.81 -0.73 -17.29
C SER A 148 -9.21 -2.21 -17.17
N ALA A 149 -8.37 -3.12 -17.65
CA ALA A 149 -8.62 -4.56 -17.54
C ALA A 149 -8.69 -5.03 -16.07
N LEU A 150 -7.85 -4.45 -15.19
CA LEU A 150 -7.90 -4.73 -13.76
C LEU A 150 -9.21 -4.23 -13.15
N ARG A 151 -9.68 -3.02 -13.53
CA ARG A 151 -10.97 -2.47 -13.08
C ARG A 151 -12.13 -3.35 -13.49
N ASP A 152 -12.15 -3.82 -14.74
CA ASP A 152 -13.19 -4.71 -15.24
C ASP A 152 -13.24 -6.04 -14.46
N ALA A 153 -12.07 -6.56 -14.07
CA ALA A 153 -11.97 -7.80 -13.30
C ALA A 153 -12.34 -7.64 -11.82
N VAL A 154 -12.02 -6.49 -11.20
CA VAL A 154 -12.27 -6.20 -9.78
C VAL A 154 -13.71 -5.73 -9.54
N GLY A 155 -14.32 -5.05 -10.52
CA GLY A 155 -15.60 -4.37 -10.34
C GLY A 155 -15.48 -3.10 -9.48
N GLU A 156 -16.57 -2.65 -8.89
CA GLU A 156 -16.63 -1.38 -8.13
C GLU A 156 -16.40 -1.55 -6.62
N GLU A 157 -16.40 -2.78 -6.12
CA GLU A 157 -16.39 -3.06 -4.68
C GLU A 157 -15.05 -2.77 -4.00
N LYS A 158 -13.94 -2.82 -4.73
CA LYS A 158 -12.59 -2.64 -4.19
C LYS A 158 -11.83 -1.53 -4.91
N MET A 159 -10.99 -0.82 -4.18
CA MET A 159 -10.19 0.28 -4.73
C MET A 159 -9.05 -0.24 -5.61
N ILE A 160 -8.65 0.56 -6.61
CA ILE A 160 -7.41 0.36 -7.36
C ILE A 160 -6.55 1.60 -7.18
N TRP A 161 -5.34 1.39 -6.68
CA TRP A 161 -4.33 2.42 -6.49
C TRP A 161 -3.27 2.26 -7.56
N THR A 162 -2.96 3.36 -8.27
CA THR A 162 -2.07 3.32 -9.46
C THR A 162 -0.85 4.21 -9.25
N PRO A 163 0.26 3.68 -8.73
CA PRO A 163 1.52 4.42 -8.71
C PRO A 163 2.05 4.64 -10.14
N GLY A 164 2.95 5.62 -10.29
CA GLY A 164 3.62 5.88 -11.56
C GLY A 164 2.89 6.89 -12.46
N VAL A 165 1.79 7.49 -12.00
CA VAL A 165 1.17 8.62 -12.70
C VAL A 165 1.92 9.90 -12.35
N ASN A 166 2.54 10.54 -13.36
CA ASN A 166 3.24 11.81 -13.20
C ASN A 166 2.74 12.83 -14.23
N LEU A 167 1.94 13.78 -13.77
CA LEU A 167 1.36 14.81 -14.62
C LEU A 167 2.37 15.87 -15.11
N ALA A 168 3.58 15.90 -14.53
CA ALA A 168 4.63 16.86 -14.91
C ALA A 168 5.54 16.38 -16.04
N VAL A 169 5.40 15.13 -16.50
CA VAL A 169 6.21 14.54 -17.56
C VAL A 169 5.29 14.25 -18.74
N GLY A 170 5.60 14.81 -19.93
CA GLY A 170 4.82 14.58 -21.14
C GLY A 170 4.71 13.09 -21.50
N ASP A 171 3.79 12.75 -22.37
CA ASP A 171 3.26 11.40 -22.66
C ASP A 171 4.27 10.27 -22.95
N GLY A 172 5.57 10.53 -23.00
CA GLY A 172 6.61 9.54 -23.28
C GLY A 172 7.47 9.09 -22.10
N GLU A 173 7.36 9.71 -20.93
CA GLU A 173 8.28 9.48 -19.80
C GLU A 173 7.60 9.10 -18.48
N MET A 174 6.34 8.70 -18.49
CA MET A 174 5.65 8.27 -17.27
C MET A 174 6.31 7.03 -16.67
N GLY A 175 6.82 7.16 -15.45
CA GLY A 175 7.24 6.03 -14.64
C GLY A 175 8.73 5.66 -14.66
N GLN A 176 9.66 6.49 -15.13
CA GLN A 176 11.08 6.13 -15.26
C GLN A 176 12.11 6.92 -14.42
N ARG A 177 11.70 7.63 -13.40
CA ARG A 177 12.67 8.28 -12.48
C ARG A 177 12.45 7.81 -11.04
N TYR A 178 13.08 6.69 -10.74
CA TYR A 178 13.61 6.33 -9.43
C TYR A 178 15.07 5.95 -9.61
#